data_af2064f42acca6fd7be1ac00de7cbf6f
#
_entry.id   af2064f42acca6fd7be1ac00de7cbf6f
#
_cell.length_a   1.000
_cell.length_b   1.000
_cell.length_c   1.000
_cell.angle_alpha   90.00
_cell.angle_beta   90.00
_cell.angle_gamma   90.00
#
_symmetry.space_group_name_H-M   'P 1'
#
loop_
_entity.id
_entity.type
_entity.pdbx_description
1 polymer ?
#
loop_
_entity_poly.entity_id
_entity_poly.type
_entity_poly.pdbx_seq_one_letter_code
_entity_poly.pdbx_strand_id
1 'polypeptide(L)'
;MSFGDIVVQARQRIGLSQKHLASQLRKEDGSPISAQYLHDIEKGRRNPPPPPLLDQLAQALNLPPDYLYYAAGELPQDLREAGLGPEQVHKVFGALRDELKSGHKT
;
A
#
# COMPACT_ATOMS: atom_id res chain seq x y z
N MET A 1 -1.79 7.54 10.19
CA MET A 1 -0.47 6.96 9.88
C MET A 1 -0.14 7.16 8.41
N SER A 2 1.10 7.48 8.11
CA SER A 2 1.56 7.57 6.73
C SER A 2 1.78 6.18 6.14
N PHE A 3 1.93 6.11 4.82
CA PHE A 3 2.27 4.85 4.15
C PHE A 3 3.56 4.26 4.74
N GLY A 4 4.58 5.10 4.94
CA GLY A 4 5.84 4.65 5.51
C GLY A 4 5.69 4.06 6.91
N ASP A 5 4.85 4.68 7.75
CA ASP A 5 4.59 4.18 9.10
C ASP A 5 3.94 2.80 9.07
N ILE A 6 3.01 2.60 8.13
CA ILE A 6 2.34 1.31 7.96
C ILE A 6 3.35 0.23 7.61
N VAL A 7 4.26 0.54 6.69
CA VAL A 7 5.32 -0.41 6.29
C VAL A 7 6.23 -0.74 7.47
N VAL A 8 6.67 0.27 8.21
CA VAL A 8 7.54 0.07 9.38
C VAL A 8 6.86 -0.84 10.41
N GLN A 9 5.63 -0.52 10.77
CA GLN A 9 4.92 -1.29 11.80
C GLN A 9 4.67 -2.73 11.37
N ALA A 10 4.27 -2.93 10.12
CA ALA A 10 4.01 -4.28 9.61
C ALA A 10 5.32 -5.09 9.55
N ARG A 11 6.40 -4.45 9.08
CA ARG A 11 7.71 -5.10 9.00
C ARG A 11 8.21 -5.52 10.40
N GLN A 12 8.09 -4.61 11.36
CA GLN A 12 8.52 -4.89 12.74
C GLN A 12 7.68 -5.99 13.40
N ARG A 13 6.38 -6.02 13.09
CA ARG A 13 5.49 -7.03 13.64
C ARG A 13 5.90 -8.44 13.26
N ILE A 14 6.39 -8.62 12.02
CA ILE A 14 6.84 -9.93 11.55
C ILE A 14 8.35 -10.13 11.70
N GLY A 15 9.04 -9.16 12.29
CA GLY A 15 10.45 -9.32 12.64
C GLY A 15 11.43 -9.21 11.48
N LEU A 16 11.06 -8.53 10.39
CA LEU A 16 11.95 -8.39 9.23
C LEU A 16 12.79 -7.12 9.34
N SER A 17 14.06 -7.21 8.97
CA SER A 17 14.92 -6.04 8.80
C SER A 17 14.59 -5.38 7.45
N GLN A 18 14.98 -4.11 7.30
CA GLN A 18 14.85 -3.43 6.01
C GLN A 18 15.59 -4.18 4.91
N LYS A 19 16.79 -4.63 5.21
CA LYS A 19 17.61 -5.36 4.24
C LYS A 19 16.93 -6.65 3.80
N HIS A 20 16.38 -7.40 4.75
CA HIS A 20 15.73 -8.67 4.44
C HIS A 20 14.47 -8.44 3.61
N LEU A 21 13.64 -7.47 4.00
CA LEU A 21 12.43 -7.17 3.25
C LEU A 21 12.77 -6.71 1.83
N ALA A 22 13.73 -5.80 1.69
CA ALA A 22 14.15 -5.32 0.37
C ALA A 22 14.61 -6.44 -0.55
N SER A 23 15.29 -7.45 0.01
CA SER A 23 15.77 -8.59 -0.76
C SER A 23 14.66 -9.44 -1.34
N GLN A 24 13.46 -9.37 -0.77
CA GLN A 24 12.30 -10.14 -1.23
C GLN A 24 11.50 -9.41 -2.32
N LEU A 25 11.78 -8.13 -2.55
CA LEU A 25 11.01 -7.30 -3.48
C LEU A 25 11.80 -7.13 -4.77
N ARG A 26 11.11 -7.23 -5.91
CA ARG A 26 11.77 -7.23 -7.23
C ARG A 26 11.29 -6.06 -8.08
N LYS A 27 12.25 -5.42 -8.76
CA LYS A 27 11.96 -4.46 -9.81
C LYS A 27 11.46 -5.20 -11.05
N GLU A 28 11.03 -4.44 -12.05
CA GLU A 28 10.56 -5.03 -13.31
C GLU A 28 11.60 -5.89 -14.00
N ASP A 29 12.88 -5.55 -13.85
CA ASP A 29 13.98 -6.32 -14.45
C ASP A 29 14.36 -7.55 -13.64
N GLY A 30 13.65 -7.84 -12.54
CA GLY A 30 13.90 -9.01 -11.70
C GLY A 30 14.94 -8.81 -10.62
N SER A 31 15.62 -7.66 -10.57
CA SER A 31 16.59 -7.38 -9.53
C SER A 31 15.92 -6.94 -8.24
N PRO A 32 16.52 -7.19 -7.06
CA PRO A 32 15.92 -6.74 -5.81
C PRO A 32 16.00 -5.22 -5.67
N ILE A 33 15.07 -4.64 -4.91
CA ILE A 33 15.20 -3.23 -4.55
C ILE A 33 16.29 -3.10 -3.50
N SER A 34 16.82 -1.87 -3.35
CA SER A 34 17.84 -1.62 -2.34
C SER A 34 17.20 -1.35 -0.98
N ALA A 35 17.96 -1.63 0.09
CA ALA A 35 17.54 -1.30 1.44
C ALA A 35 17.37 0.22 1.59
N GLN A 36 18.19 1.01 0.89
CA GLN A 36 18.09 2.46 0.93
C GLN A 36 16.76 2.95 0.33
N TYR A 37 16.34 2.35 -0.78
CA TYR A 37 15.04 2.67 -1.40
C TYR A 37 13.91 2.43 -0.41
N LEU A 38 13.93 1.26 0.25
CA LEU A 38 12.91 0.93 1.25
C LEU A 38 12.96 1.88 2.43
N HIS A 39 14.15 2.22 2.89
CA HIS A 39 14.33 3.18 3.99
C HIS A 39 13.71 4.53 3.64
N ASP A 40 13.94 5.01 2.43
CA ASP A 40 13.40 6.29 1.98
C ASP A 40 11.87 6.27 1.92
N ILE A 41 11.28 5.13 1.50
CA ILE A 41 9.82 4.96 1.53
C ILE A 41 9.32 5.02 2.97
N GLU A 42 9.98 4.33 3.89
CA GLU A 42 9.57 4.30 5.29
C GLU A 42 9.67 5.68 5.95
N LYS A 43 10.63 6.48 5.53
CA LYS A 43 10.83 7.83 6.08
C LYS A 43 9.99 8.89 5.37
N GLY A 44 9.24 8.52 4.34
CA GLY A 44 8.42 9.47 3.60
C GLY A 44 9.21 10.35 2.64
N ARG A 45 10.44 9.98 2.32
CA ARG A 45 11.29 10.71 1.38
C ARG A 45 11.02 10.34 -0.06
N ARG A 46 10.30 9.25 -0.28
CA ARG A 46 9.86 8.80 -1.59
C ARG A 46 8.38 8.50 -1.56
N ASN A 47 7.73 8.67 -2.69
CA ASN A 47 6.34 8.28 -2.86
C ASN A 47 6.22 6.76 -2.70
N PRO A 48 5.01 6.27 -2.33
CA PRO A 48 4.77 4.84 -2.33
C PRO A 48 5.13 4.20 -3.67
N PRO A 49 5.55 2.93 -3.67
CA PRO A 49 5.97 2.28 -4.92
C PRO A 49 4.80 2.06 -5.87
N PRO A 50 5.09 1.80 -7.17
CA PRO A 50 4.04 1.52 -8.15
C PRO A 50 3.32 0.20 -7.86
N PRO A 51 2.12 0.00 -8.47
CA PRO A 51 1.27 -1.14 -8.16
C PRO A 51 1.94 -2.52 -8.14
N PRO A 52 2.77 -2.91 -9.11
CA PRO A 52 3.40 -4.23 -9.04
C PRO A 52 4.21 -4.43 -7.77
N LEU A 53 4.89 -3.40 -7.31
CA LEU A 53 5.69 -3.47 -6.10
C LEU A 53 4.81 -3.39 -4.85
N LEU A 54 3.68 -2.67 -4.93
CA LEU A 54 2.70 -2.64 -3.84
C LEU A 54 2.16 -4.04 -3.55
N ASP A 55 1.86 -4.81 -4.61
CA ASP A 55 1.35 -6.17 -4.45
C ASP A 55 2.38 -7.07 -3.76
N GLN A 56 3.64 -6.98 -4.19
CA GLN A 56 4.72 -7.75 -3.58
C GLN A 56 4.91 -7.37 -2.11
N LEU A 57 4.85 -6.07 -1.83
CA LEU A 57 5.04 -5.57 -0.48
C LEU A 57 3.91 -6.05 0.44
N ALA A 58 2.67 -6.03 -0.05
CA ALA A 58 1.53 -6.53 0.71
C ALA A 58 1.71 -8.00 1.06
N GLN A 59 2.14 -8.80 0.10
CA GLN A 59 2.38 -10.22 0.31
C GLN A 59 3.49 -10.44 1.33
N ALA A 60 4.60 -9.73 1.19
CA ALA A 60 5.75 -9.88 2.09
C ALA A 60 5.40 -9.44 3.52
N LEU A 61 4.55 -8.44 3.67
CA LEU A 61 4.15 -7.92 4.97
C LEU A 61 2.90 -8.60 5.55
N ASN A 62 2.33 -9.54 4.80
CA ASN A 62 1.10 -10.24 5.18
C ASN A 62 -0.06 -9.28 5.44
N LEU A 63 -0.21 -8.31 4.54
CA LEU A 63 -1.29 -7.33 4.57
C LEU A 63 -2.19 -7.51 3.36
N PRO A 64 -3.50 -7.19 3.48
CA PRO A 64 -4.37 -7.19 2.30
C PRO A 64 -3.87 -6.17 1.27
N PRO A 65 -3.76 -6.54 -0.02
CA PRO A 65 -3.31 -5.59 -1.04
C PRO A 65 -4.16 -4.31 -1.08
N ASP A 66 -5.47 -4.42 -0.94
CA ASP A 66 -6.36 -3.25 -0.97
C ASP A 66 -5.99 -2.22 0.11
N TYR A 67 -5.55 -2.69 1.27
CA TYR A 67 -5.15 -1.80 2.34
C TYR A 67 -3.93 -0.98 1.95
N LEU A 68 -2.93 -1.60 1.32
CA LEU A 68 -1.75 -0.87 0.87
C LEU A 68 -2.07 0.09 -0.26
N TYR A 69 -2.96 -0.29 -1.18
CA TYR A 69 -3.41 0.63 -2.24
C TYR A 69 -4.09 1.85 -1.62
N TYR A 70 -4.99 1.62 -0.69
CA TYR A 70 -5.67 2.71 0.01
C TYR A 70 -4.63 3.64 0.68
N ALA A 71 -3.69 3.07 1.41
CA ALA A 71 -2.66 3.84 2.12
C ALA A 71 -1.75 4.61 1.15
N ALA A 72 -1.54 4.08 -0.05
CA ALA A 72 -0.71 4.72 -1.08
C ALA A 72 -1.48 5.77 -1.88
N GLY A 73 -2.80 5.89 -1.67
CA GLY A 73 -3.63 6.79 -2.45
C GLY A 73 -3.90 6.30 -3.87
N GLU A 74 -3.85 4.98 -4.06
CA GLU A 74 -4.04 4.35 -5.35
C GLU A 74 -5.30 3.51 -5.37
N LEU A 75 -5.94 3.40 -6.53
CA LEU A 75 -7.02 2.44 -6.71
C LEU A 75 -6.44 1.11 -7.17
N PRO A 76 -6.95 -0.02 -6.66
CA PRO A 76 -6.62 -1.32 -7.25
C PRO A 76 -6.91 -1.33 -8.75
N GLN A 77 -6.15 -2.12 -9.50
CA GLN A 77 -6.21 -2.11 -10.95
C GLN A 77 -7.61 -2.46 -11.48
N ASP A 78 -8.27 -3.45 -10.89
CA ASP A 78 -9.61 -3.85 -11.32
C ASP A 78 -10.62 -2.71 -11.18
N LEU A 79 -10.51 -1.91 -10.11
CA LEU A 79 -11.39 -0.76 -9.90
C LEU A 79 -11.05 0.38 -10.85
N ARG A 80 -9.76 0.56 -11.14
CA ARG A 80 -9.31 1.59 -12.08
C ARG A 80 -9.80 1.30 -13.50
N GLU A 81 -9.76 0.02 -13.89
CA GLU A 81 -10.18 -0.42 -15.22
C GLU A 81 -11.69 -0.51 -15.38
N ALA A 82 -12.43 -0.47 -14.28
CA ALA A 82 -13.89 -0.57 -14.31
C ALA A 82 -14.57 0.58 -15.05
N GLY A 83 -13.87 1.71 -15.20
CA GLY A 83 -14.39 2.84 -15.95
C GLY A 83 -15.65 3.44 -15.34
N LEU A 84 -15.67 3.63 -14.03
CA LEU A 84 -16.84 4.16 -13.32
C LEU A 84 -17.14 5.59 -13.75
N GLY A 85 -18.44 5.90 -13.94
CA GLY A 85 -18.88 7.25 -14.23
C GLY A 85 -18.96 8.10 -12.96
N PRO A 86 -19.24 9.43 -13.14
CA PRO A 86 -19.23 10.35 -12.00
C PRO A 86 -20.20 9.97 -10.88
N GLU A 87 -21.40 9.52 -11.22
CA GLU A 87 -22.38 9.15 -10.22
C GLU A 87 -21.97 7.92 -9.42
N GLN A 88 -21.38 6.95 -10.10
CA GLN A 88 -20.89 5.73 -9.46
C GLN A 88 -19.72 6.02 -8.51
N VAL A 89 -18.80 6.87 -8.94
CA VAL A 89 -17.67 7.31 -8.10
C VAL A 89 -18.19 8.02 -6.85
N HIS A 90 -19.17 8.93 -7.03
CA HIS A 90 -19.76 9.64 -5.91
C HIS A 90 -20.40 8.69 -4.89
N LYS A 91 -21.13 7.68 -5.39
CA LYS A 91 -21.75 6.67 -4.55
C LYS A 91 -20.73 5.85 -3.76
N VAL A 92 -19.69 5.39 -4.46
CA VAL A 92 -18.67 4.56 -3.85
C VAL A 92 -17.92 5.32 -2.76
N PHE A 93 -17.52 6.56 -3.05
CA PHE A 93 -16.83 7.37 -2.06
C PHE A 93 -17.74 7.77 -0.91
N GLY A 94 -19.04 7.97 -1.19
CA GLY A 94 -20.01 8.20 -0.13
C GLY A 94 -20.13 7.01 0.82
N ALA A 95 -20.20 5.80 0.26
CA ALA A 95 -20.23 4.58 1.06
C ALA A 95 -18.98 4.44 1.92
N LEU A 96 -17.81 4.77 1.35
CA LEU A 96 -16.55 4.73 2.08
C LEU A 96 -16.55 5.70 3.27
N ARG A 97 -17.06 6.91 3.05
CA ARG A 97 -17.17 7.90 4.14
C ARG A 97 -18.13 7.44 5.23
N ASP A 98 -19.24 6.81 4.83
CA ASP A 98 -20.21 6.26 5.78
C ASP A 98 -19.58 5.15 6.63
N GLU A 99 -18.78 4.31 6.01
CA GLU A 99 -18.07 3.25 6.70
C GLU A 99 -17.08 3.82 7.72
N LEU A 100 -16.37 4.90 7.37
CA LEU A 100 -15.47 5.58 8.29
C LEU A 100 -16.21 6.11 9.50
N LYS A 101 -17.40 6.70 9.30
CA LYS A 101 -18.22 7.21 10.39
C LYS A 101 -18.69 6.07 11.29
N SER A 102 -19.14 4.96 10.71
CA SER A 102 -19.57 3.79 11.48
C SER A 102 -18.42 3.19 12.27
N GLY A 103 -17.22 3.12 11.68
CA GLY A 103 -16.05 2.57 12.32
C GLY A 103 -15.60 3.36 13.55
N HIS A 104 -15.97 4.64 13.64
CA HIS A 104 -15.60 5.49 14.78
C HIS A 104 -16.56 5.40 15.96
N LYS A 105 -17.62 4.63 15.84
CA LYS A 105 -18.63 4.51 16.88
C LYS A 105 -18.36 3.38 17.90
N THR A 106 -17.33 2.63 17.69
CA THR A 106 -17.00 1.51 18.59
C THR A 106 -16.11 1.92 19.76
#